data_3d0502a4d2492e8b217b785e0d617420
#
_entry.id   3d0502a4d2492e8b217b785e0d617420
#
_cell.length_a   1.000
_cell.length_b   1.000
_cell.length_c   1.000
_cell.angle_alpha   90.00
_cell.angle_beta   90.00
_cell.angle_gamma   90.00
#
_symmetry.space_group_name_H-M   'P 1'
#
loop_
_entity.id
_entity.type
_entity.pdbx_description
1 polymer ?
#
loop_
_entity_poly.entity_id
_entity_poly.type
_entity_poly.pdbx_seq_one_letter_code
_entity_poly.pdbx_strand_id
1 'polypeptide(L)'
;MAKDVSAESIKLHYELKGKIEVASRAKVDSSEALSLAYTPGVAAVCKEIEKDPEKQWVLTRRWNTVAVVTDGTAILGLGDIGPEAGMPVMEGKCVLFKEFGGVDAIPLCIRSKDVDTIVNTISLLAGSFGGINLEDIAAPRCFEIEKKLKEKCDILVFHDDQHGTAVVVAAALLNAVKVTGKKMGELKIVINGAGAAGCAIGKLLVKMGFGNVIMCDIHGIICEGDEGLNFGQEEMSHITNKDHIHGTLADALNGADAFIGVSRGGLVSKDMVRSMKDGIVFAMANPTPEIMPEESKEAGAAVIGSGRSDYPNQINNVLVFPGIFRGALDVRATDINDEMKEAAAYAIAGLVSDDELTSEYIIPKAFDPRVRDAVASATAEAARKSGVARV
;
A
#
# COMPACT_ATOMS: atom_id res chain seq x y z
N MET A 1 -15.07 -20.15 -22.62
CA MET A 1 -13.81 -19.47 -22.98
C MET A 1 -13.56 -18.42 -21.89
N ALA A 2 -12.41 -18.50 -21.24
CA ALA A 2 -12.02 -17.42 -20.30
C ALA A 2 -11.97 -16.10 -21.08
N LYS A 3 -12.59 -15.04 -20.55
CA LYS A 3 -12.52 -13.71 -21.16
C LYS A 3 -11.05 -13.27 -21.17
N ASP A 4 -10.56 -12.80 -22.31
CA ASP A 4 -9.27 -12.13 -22.38
C ASP A 4 -9.41 -10.76 -21.69
N VAL A 5 -9.05 -10.73 -20.40
CA VAL A 5 -9.15 -9.52 -19.58
C VAL A 5 -8.32 -8.37 -20.15
N SER A 6 -7.20 -8.66 -20.80
CA SER A 6 -6.35 -7.62 -21.40
C SER A 6 -7.06 -6.94 -22.58
N ALA A 7 -7.63 -7.72 -23.50
CA ALA A 7 -8.37 -7.16 -24.63
C ALA A 7 -9.62 -6.38 -24.19
N GLU A 8 -10.35 -6.89 -23.21
CA GLU A 8 -11.53 -6.18 -22.65
C GLU A 8 -11.11 -4.88 -21.94
N SER A 9 -9.99 -4.88 -21.21
CA SER A 9 -9.45 -3.68 -20.56
C SER A 9 -9.06 -2.60 -21.58
N ILE A 10 -8.35 -2.98 -22.65
CA ILE A 10 -8.00 -2.05 -23.73
C ILE A 10 -9.28 -1.44 -24.35
N LYS A 11 -10.28 -2.26 -24.65
CA LYS A 11 -11.57 -1.80 -25.18
C LYS A 11 -12.24 -0.80 -24.24
N LEU A 12 -12.31 -1.11 -22.95
CA LEU A 12 -12.87 -0.22 -21.92
C LEU A 12 -12.18 1.15 -21.92
N HIS A 13 -10.85 1.18 -22.02
CA HIS A 13 -10.10 2.45 -22.00
C HIS A 13 -10.35 3.29 -23.27
N TYR A 14 -10.50 2.65 -24.44
CA TYR A 14 -10.91 3.36 -25.66
C TYR A 14 -12.34 3.94 -25.56
N GLU A 15 -13.27 3.21 -24.96
CA GLU A 15 -14.67 3.63 -24.80
C GLU A 15 -14.77 4.80 -23.80
N LEU A 16 -14.12 4.70 -22.64
CA LEU A 16 -14.18 5.71 -21.59
C LEU A 16 -13.33 6.94 -21.89
N LYS A 17 -12.24 6.82 -22.65
CA LYS A 17 -11.25 7.89 -22.91
C LYS A 17 -10.66 8.50 -21.62
N GLY A 18 -10.44 7.66 -20.61
CA GLY A 18 -10.06 7.99 -19.25
C GLY A 18 -11.08 7.46 -18.24
N LYS A 19 -10.63 7.14 -17.03
CA LYS A 19 -11.47 6.49 -16.00
C LYS A 19 -12.01 7.47 -14.97
N ILE A 20 -11.58 8.70 -15.00
CA ILE A 20 -11.96 9.74 -14.04
C ILE A 20 -12.50 10.97 -14.75
N GLU A 21 -13.40 11.69 -14.07
CA GLU A 21 -13.90 12.99 -14.50
C GLU A 21 -13.99 13.95 -13.30
N VAL A 22 -14.06 15.25 -13.57
CA VAL A 22 -14.29 16.29 -12.56
C VAL A 22 -15.76 16.71 -12.63
N ALA A 23 -16.50 16.47 -11.55
CA ALA A 23 -17.90 16.83 -11.44
C ALA A 23 -18.07 18.10 -10.57
N SER A 24 -18.86 19.06 -11.06
CA SER A 24 -19.22 20.25 -10.27
C SER A 24 -20.16 19.87 -9.13
N ARG A 25 -19.87 20.35 -7.93
CA ARG A 25 -20.77 20.28 -6.76
C ARG A 25 -21.69 21.50 -6.64
N ALA A 26 -21.32 22.63 -7.28
CA ALA A 26 -22.11 23.82 -7.34
C ALA A 26 -22.95 23.80 -8.61
N LYS A 27 -24.25 24.07 -8.49
CA LYS A 27 -25.13 24.25 -9.63
C LYS A 27 -25.03 25.71 -10.08
N VAL A 28 -24.69 25.94 -11.35
CA VAL A 28 -24.56 27.27 -11.94
C VAL A 28 -25.53 27.38 -13.13
N ASP A 29 -26.79 27.69 -12.85
CA ASP A 29 -27.89 27.77 -13.82
C ASP A 29 -28.58 29.15 -13.89
N SER A 30 -28.04 30.13 -13.20
CA SER A 30 -28.51 31.50 -13.21
C SER A 30 -27.37 32.53 -12.95
N SER A 31 -27.59 33.78 -13.28
CA SER A 31 -26.63 34.87 -12.98
C SER A 31 -26.39 35.02 -11.50
N GLU A 32 -27.39 34.79 -10.66
CA GLU A 32 -27.24 34.80 -9.21
C GLU A 32 -26.35 33.66 -8.74
N ALA A 33 -26.60 32.43 -9.18
CA ALA A 33 -25.78 31.25 -8.87
C ALA A 33 -24.33 31.43 -9.34
N LEU A 34 -24.11 32.00 -10.52
CA LEU A 34 -22.78 32.34 -11.01
C LEU A 34 -22.09 33.37 -10.10
N SER A 35 -22.80 34.42 -9.66
CA SER A 35 -22.25 35.44 -8.77
C SER A 35 -21.87 34.91 -7.39
N LEU A 36 -22.58 33.90 -6.90
CA LEU A 36 -22.25 33.21 -5.65
C LEU A 36 -21.08 32.26 -5.81
N ALA A 37 -21.06 31.47 -6.90
CA ALA A 37 -20.04 30.43 -7.12
C ALA A 37 -18.69 31.01 -7.57
N TYR A 38 -18.69 32.20 -8.20
CA TYR A 38 -17.49 32.84 -8.75
C TYR A 38 -17.43 34.31 -8.42
N THR A 39 -17.50 35.21 -9.41
CA THR A 39 -17.34 36.65 -9.21
C THR A 39 -18.71 37.33 -9.11
N PRO A 40 -18.97 38.20 -8.09
CA PRO A 40 -18.04 38.72 -7.09
C PRO A 40 -17.98 37.93 -5.76
N GLY A 41 -18.90 37.03 -5.50
CA GLY A 41 -19.13 36.39 -4.20
C GLY A 41 -17.90 35.65 -3.64
N VAL A 42 -17.13 34.95 -4.48
CA VAL A 42 -15.96 34.19 -4.06
C VAL A 42 -14.87 35.02 -3.38
N ALA A 43 -14.80 36.33 -3.66
CA ALA A 43 -13.83 37.21 -3.03
C ALA A 43 -13.99 37.28 -1.51
N ALA A 44 -15.22 37.16 -1.00
CA ALA A 44 -15.48 37.10 0.43
C ALA A 44 -14.91 35.83 1.06
N VAL A 45 -15.04 34.67 0.37
CA VAL A 45 -14.48 33.39 0.81
C VAL A 45 -12.96 33.45 0.85
N CYS A 46 -12.31 34.06 -0.16
CA CYS A 46 -10.87 34.27 -0.16
C CYS A 46 -10.39 35.07 1.05
N LYS A 47 -11.09 36.15 1.39
CA LYS A 47 -10.78 36.99 2.58
C LYS A 47 -10.98 36.23 3.90
N GLU A 48 -11.94 35.35 3.97
CA GLU A 48 -12.12 34.48 5.15
C GLU A 48 -10.94 33.51 5.36
N ILE A 49 -10.44 32.94 4.28
CA ILE A 49 -9.25 32.05 4.34
C ILE A 49 -7.97 32.85 4.61
N GLU A 50 -7.83 34.05 4.02
CA GLU A 50 -6.71 34.96 4.29
C GLU A 50 -6.60 35.34 5.77
N LYS A 51 -7.74 35.61 6.42
CA LYS A 51 -7.80 35.92 7.85
C LYS A 51 -7.55 34.71 8.74
N ASP A 52 -8.01 33.56 8.32
CA ASP A 52 -7.93 32.32 9.08
C ASP A 52 -7.64 31.16 8.10
N PRO A 53 -6.35 30.80 7.91
CA PRO A 53 -5.94 29.74 6.99
C PRO A 53 -6.55 28.36 7.27
N GLU A 54 -7.00 28.10 8.52
CA GLU A 54 -7.66 26.84 8.87
C GLU A 54 -9.00 26.67 8.13
N LYS A 55 -9.64 27.75 7.72
CA LYS A 55 -10.89 27.72 6.97
C LYS A 55 -10.74 27.09 5.57
N GLN A 56 -9.53 26.99 5.00
CA GLN A 56 -9.30 26.28 3.75
C GLN A 56 -9.76 24.81 3.82
N TRP A 57 -9.67 24.19 4.99
CA TRP A 57 -10.10 22.81 5.22
C TRP A 57 -11.62 22.63 5.24
N VAL A 58 -12.37 23.70 5.35
CA VAL A 58 -13.85 23.70 5.39
C VAL A 58 -14.44 24.32 4.12
N LEU A 59 -13.80 25.39 3.63
CA LEU A 59 -14.32 26.21 2.53
C LEU A 59 -13.85 25.74 1.14
N THR A 60 -12.88 24.82 1.07
CA THR A 60 -12.39 24.24 -0.19
C THR A 60 -12.48 22.73 -0.17
N ARG A 61 -12.27 22.09 -1.32
CA ARG A 61 -12.24 20.62 -1.45
C ARG A 61 -10.91 20.00 -0.98
N ARG A 62 -9.93 20.81 -0.58
CA ARG A 62 -8.60 20.39 -0.11
C ARG A 62 -8.70 19.25 0.92
N TRP A 63 -9.63 19.33 1.88
CA TRP A 63 -9.82 18.34 2.95
C TRP A 63 -10.06 16.91 2.46
N ASN A 64 -10.55 16.73 1.22
CA ASN A 64 -10.90 15.41 0.66
C ASN A 64 -10.16 15.09 -0.63
N THR A 65 -9.14 15.86 -1.00
CA THR A 65 -8.42 15.66 -2.28
C THR A 65 -7.02 15.14 -2.03
N VAL A 66 -6.64 14.06 -2.72
CA VAL A 66 -5.33 13.41 -2.64
C VAL A 66 -4.62 13.48 -3.99
N ALA A 67 -3.32 13.80 -3.98
CA ALA A 67 -2.47 13.64 -5.15
C ALA A 67 -1.99 12.17 -5.24
N VAL A 68 -2.17 11.51 -6.37
CA VAL A 68 -1.58 10.19 -6.69
C VAL A 68 -0.40 10.43 -7.61
N VAL A 69 0.80 10.25 -7.10
CA VAL A 69 2.04 10.71 -7.74
C VAL A 69 2.91 9.53 -8.15
N THR A 70 3.39 9.54 -9.40
CA THR A 70 4.34 8.55 -9.93
C THR A 70 5.42 9.21 -10.79
N ASP A 71 6.58 8.57 -10.87
CA ASP A 71 7.60 8.83 -11.90
C ASP A 71 7.62 7.73 -12.98
N GLY A 72 6.77 6.73 -12.86
CA GLY A 72 6.59 5.64 -13.81
C GLY A 72 7.70 4.61 -13.85
N THR A 73 8.51 4.48 -12.78
CA THR A 73 9.72 3.63 -12.77
C THR A 73 9.50 2.21 -12.23
N ALA A 74 8.31 1.91 -11.68
CA ALA A 74 7.99 0.59 -11.10
C ALA A 74 6.57 0.11 -11.43
N ILE A 75 6.09 0.35 -12.64
CA ILE A 75 4.69 0.09 -13.04
C ILE A 75 4.40 -1.42 -13.11
N LEU A 76 3.56 -1.92 -12.20
CA LEU A 76 2.88 -3.24 -12.25
C LEU A 76 3.75 -4.43 -12.70
N GLY A 77 5.02 -4.50 -12.37
CA GLY A 77 5.92 -5.55 -12.87
C GLY A 77 6.39 -5.36 -14.32
N LEU A 78 5.92 -4.30 -15.01
CA LEU A 78 6.46 -3.87 -16.31
C LEU A 78 7.76 -3.09 -16.15
N GLY A 79 8.04 -2.62 -14.93
CA GLY A 79 9.23 -1.84 -14.61
C GLY A 79 9.13 -0.38 -15.06
N ASP A 80 10.24 0.16 -15.56
CA ASP A 80 10.41 1.55 -15.94
C ASP A 80 9.86 1.79 -17.36
N ILE A 81 8.58 2.09 -17.47
CA ILE A 81 7.92 2.41 -18.76
C ILE A 81 7.60 3.90 -18.92
N GLY A 82 7.97 4.70 -17.94
CA GLY A 82 7.77 6.15 -17.93
C GLY A 82 6.41 6.60 -17.39
N PRO A 83 6.34 7.88 -16.98
CA PRO A 83 5.17 8.40 -16.25
C PRO A 83 3.90 8.46 -17.10
N GLU A 84 3.99 8.77 -18.40
CA GLU A 84 2.82 8.84 -19.28
C GLU A 84 2.18 7.45 -19.51
N ALA A 85 3.01 6.43 -19.68
CA ALA A 85 2.54 5.06 -19.83
C ALA A 85 1.96 4.50 -18.51
N GLY A 86 2.36 5.06 -17.37
CA GLY A 86 1.80 4.78 -16.05
C GLY A 86 0.45 5.43 -15.76
N MET A 87 0.04 6.46 -16.53
CA MET A 87 -1.22 7.20 -16.29
C MET A 87 -2.45 6.29 -16.13
N PRO A 88 -2.68 5.24 -16.95
CA PRO A 88 -3.84 4.38 -16.76
C PRO A 88 -3.88 3.67 -15.39
N VAL A 89 -2.71 3.36 -14.82
CA VAL A 89 -2.63 2.78 -13.46
C VAL A 89 -2.99 3.84 -12.42
N MET A 90 -2.46 5.05 -12.55
CA MET A 90 -2.75 6.17 -11.64
C MET A 90 -4.23 6.57 -11.67
N GLU A 91 -4.87 6.60 -12.84
CA GLU A 91 -6.34 6.77 -12.93
C GLU A 91 -7.08 5.63 -12.24
N GLY A 92 -6.62 4.39 -12.40
CA GLY A 92 -7.16 3.23 -11.68
C GLY A 92 -7.09 3.43 -10.17
N LYS A 93 -5.95 3.86 -9.65
CA LYS A 93 -5.77 4.18 -8.23
C LYS A 93 -6.76 5.27 -7.78
N CYS A 94 -6.94 6.33 -8.58
CA CYS A 94 -7.91 7.39 -8.29
C CYS A 94 -9.36 6.87 -8.23
N VAL A 95 -9.74 5.96 -9.13
CA VAL A 95 -11.05 5.29 -9.08
C VAL A 95 -11.22 4.53 -7.78
N LEU A 96 -10.22 3.74 -7.36
CA LEU A 96 -10.28 2.99 -6.10
C LEU A 96 -10.37 3.91 -4.87
N PHE A 97 -9.64 5.03 -4.85
CA PHE A 97 -9.79 6.06 -3.80
C PHE A 97 -11.23 6.57 -3.71
N LYS A 98 -11.86 6.81 -4.87
CA LYS A 98 -13.23 7.33 -4.92
C LYS A 98 -14.25 6.28 -4.48
N GLU A 99 -14.22 5.12 -5.10
CA GLU A 99 -15.23 4.07 -4.90
C GLU A 99 -15.17 3.45 -3.50
N PHE A 100 -13.96 3.19 -3.00
CA PHE A 100 -13.79 2.52 -1.71
C PHE A 100 -13.51 3.48 -0.54
N GLY A 101 -13.01 4.69 -0.79
CA GLY A 101 -12.66 5.66 0.25
C GLY A 101 -13.56 6.91 0.31
N GLY A 102 -14.32 7.18 -0.76
CA GLY A 102 -15.03 8.46 -0.91
C GLY A 102 -14.07 9.65 -1.06
N VAL A 103 -12.81 9.39 -1.37
CA VAL A 103 -11.74 10.39 -1.51
C VAL A 103 -11.61 10.79 -2.98
N ASP A 104 -11.52 12.10 -3.24
CA ASP A 104 -11.24 12.61 -4.57
C ASP A 104 -9.73 12.56 -4.80
N ALA A 105 -9.29 11.87 -5.85
CA ALA A 105 -7.87 11.72 -6.13
C ALA A 105 -7.52 12.21 -7.53
N ILE A 106 -6.36 12.85 -7.66
CA ILE A 106 -5.86 13.44 -8.90
C ILE A 106 -4.52 12.81 -9.27
N PRO A 107 -4.38 12.21 -10.47
CA PRO A 107 -3.12 11.62 -10.89
C PRO A 107 -2.12 12.69 -11.33
N LEU A 108 -0.88 12.58 -10.87
CA LEU A 108 0.23 13.46 -11.21
C LEU A 108 1.43 12.62 -11.65
N CYS A 109 1.72 12.63 -12.95
CA CYS A 109 2.84 11.90 -13.55
C CYS A 109 4.02 12.84 -13.77
N ILE A 110 5.14 12.61 -13.09
CA ILE A 110 6.30 13.52 -13.09
C ILE A 110 7.39 13.00 -14.00
N ARG A 111 7.80 13.81 -15.00
CA ARG A 111 8.87 13.50 -15.96
C ARG A 111 10.26 13.75 -15.36
N SER A 112 10.55 13.11 -14.23
CA SER A 112 11.88 13.20 -13.61
C SER A 112 12.17 11.95 -12.82
N LYS A 113 13.44 11.55 -12.76
CA LYS A 113 13.97 10.53 -11.84
C LYS A 113 14.87 11.14 -10.76
N ASP A 114 15.09 12.44 -10.82
CA ASP A 114 15.85 13.18 -9.83
C ASP A 114 15.00 13.41 -8.57
N VAL A 115 15.50 12.92 -7.45
CA VAL A 115 14.80 12.95 -6.17
C VAL A 115 14.42 14.38 -5.75
N ASP A 116 15.36 15.32 -5.85
CA ASP A 116 15.12 16.69 -5.40
C ASP A 116 14.14 17.43 -6.30
N THR A 117 14.17 17.17 -7.60
CA THR A 117 13.19 17.69 -8.56
C THR A 117 11.79 17.17 -8.25
N ILE A 118 11.63 15.87 -8.00
CA ILE A 118 10.35 15.25 -7.63
C ILE A 118 9.84 15.86 -6.33
N VAL A 119 10.65 15.87 -5.29
CA VAL A 119 10.29 16.39 -3.96
C VAL A 119 9.91 17.87 -4.02
N ASN A 120 10.69 18.70 -4.73
CA ASN A 120 10.37 20.13 -4.86
C ASN A 120 9.07 20.34 -5.62
N THR A 121 8.85 19.60 -6.72
CA THR A 121 7.61 19.71 -7.51
C THR A 121 6.39 19.39 -6.66
N ILE A 122 6.41 18.26 -5.94
CA ILE A 122 5.28 17.83 -5.12
C ILE A 122 5.04 18.80 -3.96
N SER A 123 6.10 19.23 -3.26
CA SER A 123 5.97 20.14 -2.10
C SER A 123 5.38 21.49 -2.49
N LEU A 124 5.67 22.01 -3.68
CA LEU A 124 5.06 23.25 -4.18
C LEU A 124 3.56 23.09 -4.49
N LEU A 125 3.09 21.88 -4.79
CA LEU A 125 1.68 21.58 -5.06
C LEU A 125 0.90 21.19 -3.81
N ALA A 126 1.57 20.89 -2.69
CA ALA A 126 0.97 20.34 -1.47
C ALA A 126 -0.18 21.19 -0.91
N GLY A 127 -0.14 22.51 -1.12
CA GLY A 127 -1.22 23.43 -0.72
C GLY A 127 -2.58 23.15 -1.36
N SER A 128 -2.65 22.37 -2.43
CA SER A 128 -3.90 22.02 -3.12
C SER A 128 -4.53 20.73 -2.61
N PHE A 129 -3.83 19.95 -1.78
CA PHE A 129 -4.21 18.59 -1.39
C PHE A 129 -4.30 18.44 0.13
N GLY A 130 -5.10 17.48 0.56
CA GLY A 130 -5.15 17.00 1.95
C GLY A 130 -4.14 15.91 2.24
N GLY A 131 -3.65 15.23 1.19
CA GLY A 131 -2.66 14.18 1.30
C GLY A 131 -2.01 13.81 -0.03
N ILE A 132 -0.92 13.08 0.04
CA ILE A 132 -0.12 12.62 -1.10
C ILE A 132 0.02 11.10 -1.01
N ASN A 133 -0.38 10.41 -2.07
CA ASN A 133 -0.09 9.00 -2.29
C ASN A 133 1.02 8.86 -3.33
N LEU A 134 2.16 8.30 -2.94
CA LEU A 134 3.22 7.91 -3.86
C LEU A 134 2.92 6.51 -4.40
N GLU A 135 3.09 6.31 -5.70
CA GLU A 135 2.73 5.08 -6.39
C GLU A 135 3.75 4.72 -7.47
N ASP A 136 4.11 3.44 -7.57
CA ASP A 136 4.95 2.92 -8.66
C ASP A 136 6.30 3.64 -8.83
N ILE A 137 6.92 4.06 -7.73
CA ILE A 137 8.26 4.67 -7.69
C ILE A 137 9.27 3.62 -7.23
N ALA A 138 10.30 3.37 -8.04
CA ALA A 138 11.27 2.32 -7.79
C ALA A 138 12.16 2.59 -6.56
N ALA A 139 12.42 1.53 -5.77
CA ALA A 139 13.46 1.55 -4.76
C ALA A 139 14.86 1.66 -5.42
N PRO A 140 15.87 2.27 -4.74
CA PRO A 140 15.80 2.85 -3.40
C PRO A 140 15.26 4.29 -3.34
N ARG A 141 15.03 4.97 -4.49
CA ARG A 141 14.60 6.39 -4.54
C ARG A 141 13.28 6.65 -3.81
N CYS A 142 12.33 5.71 -3.86
CA CYS A 142 11.04 5.86 -3.19
C CYS A 142 11.17 6.14 -1.69
N PHE A 143 12.14 5.52 -1.02
CA PHE A 143 12.38 5.74 0.42
C PHE A 143 12.84 7.17 0.71
N GLU A 144 13.77 7.69 -0.11
CA GLU A 144 14.30 9.04 0.04
C GLU A 144 13.24 10.09 -0.29
N ILE A 145 12.46 9.87 -1.37
CA ILE A 145 11.38 10.78 -1.78
C ILE A 145 10.32 10.88 -0.68
N GLU A 146 9.86 9.76 -0.16
CA GLU A 146 8.86 9.75 0.92
C GLU A 146 9.37 10.48 2.15
N LYS A 147 10.59 10.15 2.61
CA LYS A 147 11.21 10.79 3.77
C LYS A 147 11.30 12.31 3.61
N LYS A 148 11.85 12.79 2.49
CA LYS A 148 12.01 14.23 2.22
C LYS A 148 10.67 14.95 2.11
N LEU A 149 9.63 14.30 1.54
CA LEU A 149 8.29 14.87 1.46
C LEU A 149 7.63 14.99 2.83
N LYS A 150 7.77 13.97 3.70
CA LYS A 150 7.28 14.04 5.08
C LYS A 150 7.93 15.17 5.89
N GLU A 151 9.21 15.47 5.60
CA GLU A 151 9.92 16.58 6.24
C GLU A 151 9.49 17.97 5.69
N LYS A 152 9.08 18.04 4.41
CA LYS A 152 8.76 19.31 3.73
C LYS A 152 7.27 19.68 3.72
N CYS A 153 6.39 18.69 3.76
CA CYS A 153 4.95 18.90 3.64
C CYS A 153 4.28 18.90 5.01
N ASP A 154 3.27 19.76 5.17
CA ASP A 154 2.42 19.84 6.37
C ASP A 154 1.17 18.95 6.28
N ILE A 155 1.09 18.12 5.26
CA ILE A 155 0.03 17.14 4.98
C ILE A 155 0.59 15.73 4.94
N LEU A 156 -0.27 14.73 5.11
CA LEU A 156 0.14 13.33 5.12
C LEU A 156 0.75 12.91 3.78
N VAL A 157 1.82 12.10 3.86
CA VAL A 157 2.49 11.45 2.72
C VAL A 157 2.54 9.96 2.99
N PHE A 158 2.16 9.15 2.00
CA PHE A 158 2.08 7.70 2.12
C PHE A 158 2.49 7.05 0.80
N HIS A 159 3.32 6.03 0.86
CA HIS A 159 3.70 5.24 -0.31
C HIS A 159 2.97 3.89 -0.25
N ASP A 160 1.97 3.69 -1.10
CA ASP A 160 1.09 2.53 -1.01
C ASP A 160 1.80 1.20 -1.30
N ASP A 161 2.71 1.15 -2.27
CA ASP A 161 3.49 -0.06 -2.57
C ASP A 161 4.35 -0.53 -1.40
N GLN A 162 4.76 0.39 -0.54
CA GLN A 162 5.45 0.08 0.70
C GLN A 162 4.45 -0.29 1.80
N HIS A 163 3.71 0.69 2.24
CA HIS A 163 2.96 0.63 3.50
C HIS A 163 1.60 -0.04 3.35
N GLY A 164 0.89 0.17 2.23
CA GLY A 164 -0.36 -0.53 1.95
C GLY A 164 -0.15 -2.03 1.85
N THR A 165 0.90 -2.42 1.13
CA THR A 165 1.30 -3.83 1.01
C THR A 165 1.73 -4.41 2.36
N ALA A 166 2.50 -3.68 3.17
CA ALA A 166 2.90 -4.14 4.50
C ALA A 166 1.69 -4.37 5.44
N VAL A 167 0.74 -3.45 5.44
CA VAL A 167 -0.47 -3.54 6.28
C VAL A 167 -1.35 -4.72 5.89
N VAL A 168 -1.60 -4.93 4.59
CA VAL A 168 -2.45 -6.05 4.16
C VAL A 168 -1.80 -7.40 4.41
N VAL A 169 -0.48 -7.50 4.24
CA VAL A 169 0.28 -8.72 4.56
C VAL A 169 0.23 -9.00 6.06
N ALA A 170 0.46 -8.00 6.89
CA ALA A 170 0.37 -8.15 8.35
C ALA A 170 -1.04 -8.60 8.78
N ALA A 171 -2.11 -8.03 8.20
CA ALA A 171 -3.48 -8.43 8.47
C ALA A 171 -3.75 -9.89 8.10
N ALA A 172 -3.32 -10.32 6.92
CA ALA A 172 -3.46 -11.71 6.48
C ALA A 172 -2.65 -12.66 7.38
N LEU A 173 -1.43 -12.28 7.74
CA LEU A 173 -0.55 -13.10 8.58
C LEU A 173 -1.09 -13.27 10.00
N LEU A 174 -1.68 -12.24 10.61
CA LEU A 174 -2.35 -12.31 11.92
C LEU A 174 -3.37 -13.44 11.95
N ASN A 175 -4.19 -13.57 10.93
CA ASN A 175 -5.22 -14.60 10.86
C ASN A 175 -4.65 -15.95 10.41
N ALA A 176 -3.66 -15.99 9.50
CA ALA A 176 -3.01 -17.23 9.12
C ALA A 176 -2.31 -17.91 10.32
N VAL A 177 -1.74 -17.13 11.22
CA VAL A 177 -1.15 -17.61 12.49
C VAL A 177 -2.19 -18.27 13.37
N LYS A 178 -3.40 -17.69 13.49
CA LYS A 178 -4.52 -18.29 14.24
C LYS A 178 -4.96 -19.61 13.62
N VAL A 179 -5.15 -19.65 12.29
CA VAL A 179 -5.57 -20.86 11.54
C VAL A 179 -4.58 -22.00 11.73
N THR A 180 -3.28 -21.70 11.72
CA THR A 180 -2.22 -22.71 11.86
C THR A 180 -1.88 -23.07 13.32
N GLY A 181 -2.47 -22.34 14.29
CA GLY A 181 -2.19 -22.54 15.72
C GLY A 181 -0.76 -22.17 16.12
N LYS A 182 -0.05 -21.41 15.28
CA LYS A 182 1.31 -20.93 15.55
C LYS A 182 1.29 -19.74 16.49
N LYS A 183 2.45 -19.41 17.09
CA LYS A 183 2.60 -18.24 17.95
C LYS A 183 3.36 -17.15 17.22
N MET A 184 2.77 -15.96 17.13
CA MET A 184 3.30 -14.82 16.38
C MET A 184 4.78 -14.53 16.67
N GLY A 185 5.19 -14.49 17.94
CA GLY A 185 6.58 -14.17 18.35
C GLY A 185 7.60 -15.30 18.15
N GLU A 186 7.15 -16.51 17.79
CA GLU A 186 8.02 -17.70 17.59
C GLU A 186 8.24 -18.05 16.11
N LEU A 187 7.63 -17.30 15.18
CA LEU A 187 7.69 -17.60 13.75
C LEU A 187 9.08 -17.34 13.15
N LYS A 188 9.49 -18.23 12.26
CA LYS A 188 10.55 -17.97 11.26
C LYS A 188 9.88 -17.55 9.96
N ILE A 189 10.02 -16.26 9.61
CA ILE A 189 9.36 -15.64 8.45
C ILE A 189 10.43 -15.33 7.40
N VAL A 190 10.22 -15.77 6.17
CA VAL A 190 11.11 -15.47 5.04
C VAL A 190 10.42 -14.51 4.09
N ILE A 191 11.03 -13.35 3.84
CA ILE A 191 10.58 -12.35 2.87
C ILE A 191 11.52 -12.40 1.66
N ASN A 192 11.02 -12.74 0.49
CA ASN A 192 11.81 -12.75 -0.74
C ASN A 192 11.47 -11.57 -1.63
N GLY A 193 12.45 -10.67 -1.78
CA GLY A 193 12.33 -9.38 -2.44
C GLY A 193 12.59 -8.23 -1.48
N ALA A 194 13.83 -7.74 -1.44
CA ALA A 194 14.26 -6.65 -0.56
C ALA A 194 14.16 -5.27 -1.25
N GLY A 195 13.06 -5.05 -1.95
CA GLY A 195 12.66 -3.77 -2.54
C GLY A 195 11.70 -2.99 -1.63
N ALA A 196 10.95 -2.06 -2.21
CA ALA A 196 10.03 -1.17 -1.51
C ALA A 196 9.05 -1.94 -0.60
N ALA A 197 8.31 -2.91 -1.15
CA ALA A 197 7.35 -3.71 -0.40
C ALA A 197 8.02 -4.58 0.68
N GLY A 198 9.07 -5.32 0.32
CA GLY A 198 9.71 -6.25 1.25
C GLY A 198 10.32 -5.57 2.47
N CYS A 199 11.00 -4.44 2.29
CA CYS A 199 11.54 -3.65 3.40
C CYS A 199 10.41 -3.13 4.32
N ALA A 200 9.32 -2.62 3.74
CA ALA A 200 8.19 -2.11 4.52
C ALA A 200 7.46 -3.23 5.29
N ILE A 201 7.25 -4.40 4.65
CA ILE A 201 6.69 -5.58 5.31
C ILE A 201 7.57 -6.01 6.49
N GLY A 202 8.88 -6.15 6.25
CA GLY A 202 9.82 -6.56 7.29
C GLY A 202 9.82 -5.62 8.49
N LYS A 203 9.88 -4.29 8.25
CA LYS A 203 9.80 -3.27 9.33
C LYS A 203 8.52 -3.39 10.14
N LEU A 204 7.37 -3.48 9.47
CA LEU A 204 6.09 -3.56 10.15
C LEU A 204 5.97 -4.85 10.97
N LEU A 205 6.34 -6.00 10.42
CA LEU A 205 6.27 -7.28 11.12
C LEU A 205 7.19 -7.32 12.34
N VAL A 206 8.42 -6.81 12.23
CA VAL A 206 9.35 -6.70 13.37
C VAL A 206 8.76 -5.80 14.46
N LYS A 207 8.20 -4.65 14.09
CA LYS A 207 7.56 -3.71 15.02
C LYS A 207 6.35 -4.31 15.74
N MET A 208 5.52 -5.07 15.01
CA MET A 208 4.37 -5.76 15.57
C MET A 208 4.74 -6.96 16.46
N GLY A 209 6.03 -7.31 16.55
CA GLY A 209 6.50 -8.42 17.40
C GLY A 209 6.34 -9.79 16.78
N PHE A 210 6.24 -9.89 15.46
CA PHE A 210 6.41 -11.16 14.76
C PHE A 210 7.85 -11.67 14.95
N GLY A 211 8.02 -12.98 14.93
CA GLY A 211 9.26 -13.68 15.33
C GLY A 211 10.55 -13.26 14.61
N ASN A 212 11.31 -14.21 14.09
CA ASN A 212 12.54 -13.93 13.36
C ASN A 212 12.22 -13.73 11.87
N VAL A 213 12.39 -12.51 11.36
CA VAL A 213 12.25 -12.18 9.94
C VAL A 213 13.60 -12.36 9.26
N ILE A 214 13.62 -13.07 8.14
CA ILE A 214 14.78 -13.28 7.28
C ILE A 214 14.45 -12.68 5.91
N MET A 215 15.26 -11.75 5.43
CA MET A 215 15.10 -11.17 4.11
C MET A 215 16.03 -11.82 3.11
N CYS A 216 15.52 -12.03 1.90
CA CYS A 216 16.30 -12.54 0.76
C CYS A 216 16.17 -11.57 -0.43
N ASP A 217 17.26 -11.44 -1.16
CA ASP A 217 17.30 -10.79 -2.46
C ASP A 217 17.82 -11.72 -3.55
N ILE A 218 18.29 -11.18 -4.68
CA ILE A 218 18.83 -11.96 -5.80
C ILE A 218 20.14 -12.71 -5.46
N HIS A 219 20.82 -12.32 -4.40
CA HIS A 219 22.07 -12.92 -3.95
C HIS A 219 21.88 -13.95 -2.84
N GLY A 220 20.70 -14.01 -2.23
CA GLY A 220 20.34 -14.90 -1.14
C GLY A 220 19.90 -14.17 0.12
N ILE A 221 20.21 -14.74 1.28
CA ILE A 221 19.86 -14.18 2.59
C ILE A 221 20.70 -12.93 2.85
N ILE A 222 20.03 -11.85 3.23
CA ILE A 222 20.66 -10.59 3.62
C ILE A 222 21.14 -10.67 5.07
N CYS A 223 22.43 -10.34 5.27
CA CYS A 223 23.06 -10.27 6.57
C CYS A 223 23.68 -8.89 6.85
N GLU A 224 23.80 -8.56 8.10
CA GLU A 224 24.55 -7.38 8.53
C GLU A 224 26.00 -7.48 8.08
N GLY A 225 26.52 -6.43 7.45
CA GLY A 225 27.88 -6.39 6.90
C GLY A 225 28.04 -6.94 5.48
N ASP A 226 26.99 -7.39 4.82
CA ASP A 226 27.07 -7.78 3.40
C ASP A 226 27.43 -6.57 2.52
N GLU A 227 28.31 -6.80 1.55
CA GLU A 227 28.71 -5.75 0.60
C GLU A 227 27.62 -5.49 -0.45
N GLY A 228 27.48 -4.25 -0.87
CA GLY A 228 26.59 -3.87 -1.98
C GLY A 228 25.11 -3.70 -1.63
N LEU A 229 24.76 -3.75 -0.37
CA LEU A 229 23.42 -3.42 0.12
C LEU A 229 23.09 -1.94 -0.18
N ASN A 230 21.88 -1.67 -0.68
CA ASN A 230 21.38 -0.30 -0.68
C ASN A 230 20.94 0.09 0.74
N PHE A 231 20.75 1.40 0.97
CA PHE A 231 20.46 1.91 2.33
C PHE A 231 19.20 1.31 2.97
N GLY A 232 18.17 0.93 2.18
CA GLY A 232 16.99 0.25 2.71
C GLY A 232 17.29 -1.19 3.14
N GLN A 233 18.10 -1.90 2.36
CA GLN A 233 18.58 -3.25 2.70
C GLN A 233 19.52 -3.22 3.90
N GLU A 234 20.41 -2.24 3.96
CA GLU A 234 21.30 -2.01 5.11
C GLU A 234 20.51 -1.81 6.41
N GLU A 235 19.50 -0.93 6.39
CA GLU A 235 18.63 -0.73 7.54
C GLU A 235 17.94 -2.04 7.96
N MET A 236 17.48 -2.84 6.99
CA MET A 236 16.83 -4.11 7.26
C MET A 236 17.79 -5.17 7.81
N SER A 237 19.05 -5.18 7.37
CA SER A 237 20.04 -6.15 7.84
C SER A 237 20.32 -6.04 9.36
N HIS A 238 20.18 -4.84 9.93
CA HIS A 238 20.36 -4.61 11.38
C HIS A 238 19.19 -5.11 12.24
N ILE A 239 17.98 -5.26 11.69
CA ILE A 239 16.79 -5.59 12.46
C ILE A 239 16.20 -6.98 12.14
N THR A 240 16.71 -7.63 11.10
CA THR A 240 16.27 -8.95 10.63
C THR A 240 17.39 -9.98 10.78
N ASN A 241 17.13 -11.25 10.42
CA ASN A 241 18.12 -12.34 10.43
C ASN A 241 18.91 -12.40 11.75
N LYS A 242 18.22 -12.44 12.89
CA LYS A 242 18.82 -12.41 14.24
C LYS A 242 19.83 -13.54 14.50
N ASP A 243 19.74 -14.64 13.75
CA ASP A 243 20.61 -15.81 13.86
C ASP A 243 21.83 -15.70 12.95
N HIS A 244 21.98 -14.60 12.19
CA HIS A 244 23.06 -14.34 11.23
C HIS A 244 23.31 -15.54 10.28
N ILE A 245 22.23 -16.16 9.80
CA ILE A 245 22.35 -17.27 8.84
C ILE A 245 22.66 -16.72 7.45
N HIS A 246 23.46 -17.47 6.69
CA HIS A 246 23.79 -17.20 5.30
C HIS A 246 23.26 -18.32 4.41
N GLY A 247 23.09 -18.05 3.13
CA GLY A 247 22.68 -19.05 2.15
C GLY A 247 21.71 -18.51 1.13
N THR A 248 21.09 -19.44 0.43
CA THR A 248 20.12 -19.19 -0.63
C THR A 248 18.70 -19.02 -0.06
N LEU A 249 17.73 -18.69 -0.93
CA LEU A 249 16.31 -18.71 -0.58
C LEU A 249 15.87 -20.11 -0.09
N ALA A 250 16.40 -21.20 -0.66
CA ALA A 250 16.08 -22.56 -0.24
C ALA A 250 16.55 -22.83 1.19
N ASP A 251 17.75 -22.35 1.56
CA ASP A 251 18.26 -22.44 2.92
C ASP A 251 17.42 -21.64 3.92
N ALA A 252 16.97 -20.45 3.52
CA ALA A 252 16.07 -19.64 4.33
C ALA A 252 14.73 -20.35 4.60
N LEU A 253 14.13 -20.95 3.57
CA LEU A 253 12.84 -21.64 3.64
C LEU A 253 12.87 -22.93 4.44
N ASN A 254 14.03 -23.56 4.58
CA ASN A 254 14.15 -24.77 5.37
C ASN A 254 13.74 -24.53 6.84
N GLY A 255 12.65 -25.18 7.25
CA GLY A 255 12.07 -25.02 8.58
C GLY A 255 11.41 -23.66 8.83
N ALA A 256 11.11 -22.86 7.80
CA ALA A 256 10.36 -21.61 7.94
C ALA A 256 8.87 -21.87 8.20
N ASP A 257 8.25 -20.97 8.96
CA ASP A 257 6.81 -21.00 9.26
C ASP A 257 6.01 -20.22 8.23
N ALA A 258 6.58 -19.13 7.68
CA ALA A 258 5.91 -18.31 6.68
C ALA A 258 6.88 -17.89 5.58
N PHE A 259 6.38 -17.84 4.35
CA PHE A 259 7.00 -17.27 3.17
C PHE A 259 6.16 -16.09 2.65
N ILE A 260 6.80 -14.98 2.36
CA ILE A 260 6.20 -13.79 1.78
C ILE A 260 7.01 -13.42 0.54
N GLY A 261 6.43 -13.62 -0.63
CA GLY A 261 7.05 -13.32 -1.92
C GLY A 261 6.56 -11.98 -2.47
N VAL A 262 7.49 -11.04 -2.72
CA VAL A 262 7.27 -9.72 -3.32
C VAL A 262 8.36 -9.42 -4.36
N SER A 263 8.72 -10.42 -5.16
CA SER A 263 9.84 -10.35 -6.10
C SER A 263 9.38 -10.64 -7.53
N ARG A 264 9.67 -11.81 -8.05
CA ARG A 264 9.28 -12.25 -9.41
C ARG A 264 8.77 -13.68 -9.40
N GLY A 265 7.96 -14.00 -10.41
CA GLY A 265 7.35 -15.30 -10.54
C GLY A 265 8.31 -16.46 -10.72
N GLY A 266 7.86 -17.66 -10.26
CA GLY A 266 8.52 -18.94 -10.54
C GLY A 266 9.83 -19.19 -9.78
N LEU A 267 10.08 -18.48 -8.67
CA LEU A 267 11.32 -18.64 -7.88
C LEU A 267 11.25 -19.73 -6.81
N VAL A 268 10.05 -20.11 -6.39
CA VAL A 268 9.85 -21.06 -5.30
C VAL A 268 9.41 -22.41 -5.87
N SER A 269 10.12 -23.46 -5.52
CA SER A 269 9.77 -24.84 -5.92
C SER A 269 8.89 -25.53 -4.89
N LYS A 270 8.21 -26.61 -5.29
CA LYS A 270 7.44 -27.47 -4.38
C LYS A 270 8.33 -28.04 -3.25
N ASP A 271 9.60 -28.35 -3.54
CA ASP A 271 10.51 -28.90 -2.52
C ASP A 271 10.89 -27.85 -1.47
N MET A 272 11.03 -26.59 -1.87
CA MET A 272 11.19 -25.48 -0.92
C MET A 272 9.99 -25.36 0.00
N VAL A 273 8.76 -25.44 -0.53
CA VAL A 273 7.54 -25.41 0.31
C VAL A 273 7.46 -26.64 1.23
N ARG A 274 7.82 -27.83 0.74
CA ARG A 274 7.85 -29.06 1.57
C ARG A 274 8.86 -28.99 2.71
N SER A 275 9.93 -28.19 2.58
CA SER A 275 10.93 -28.00 3.63
C SER A 275 10.46 -27.06 4.75
N MET A 276 9.35 -26.36 4.58
CA MET A 276 8.75 -25.49 5.59
C MET A 276 8.02 -26.32 6.68
N LYS A 277 7.68 -25.64 7.79
CA LYS A 277 6.89 -26.23 8.89
C LYS A 277 5.43 -25.81 8.75
N ASP A 278 4.57 -26.67 8.19
CA ASP A 278 3.15 -26.32 7.94
C ASP A 278 3.03 -24.88 7.41
N GLY A 279 3.68 -24.65 6.26
CA GLY A 279 4.03 -23.32 5.80
C GLY A 279 2.81 -22.46 5.46
N ILE A 280 2.86 -21.21 5.90
CA ILE A 280 2.02 -20.12 5.39
C ILE A 280 2.75 -19.57 4.15
N VAL A 281 2.10 -19.59 2.98
CA VAL A 281 2.72 -19.19 1.71
C VAL A 281 1.95 -18.03 1.09
N PHE A 282 2.52 -16.82 1.11
CA PHE A 282 1.99 -15.63 0.46
C PHE A 282 2.85 -15.28 -0.76
N ALA A 283 2.47 -15.79 -1.93
CA ALA A 283 3.16 -15.55 -3.21
C ALA A 283 2.44 -14.42 -3.97
N MET A 284 3.00 -13.20 -3.91
CA MET A 284 2.28 -11.99 -4.33
C MET A 284 2.82 -11.34 -5.60
N ALA A 285 3.88 -11.88 -6.21
CA ALA A 285 4.40 -11.35 -7.47
C ALA A 285 3.33 -11.36 -8.57
N ASN A 286 3.29 -10.29 -9.37
CA ASN A 286 2.36 -10.13 -10.48
C ASN A 286 3.13 -9.95 -11.81
N PRO A 287 2.62 -10.48 -12.95
CA PRO A 287 1.37 -11.25 -13.09
C PRO A 287 1.47 -12.73 -12.68
N THR A 288 2.67 -13.25 -12.52
CA THR A 288 2.93 -14.65 -12.13
C THR A 288 3.49 -14.68 -10.72
N PRO A 289 2.89 -15.43 -9.77
CA PRO A 289 3.38 -15.53 -8.41
C PRO A 289 4.70 -16.34 -8.33
N GLU A 290 5.44 -16.23 -7.23
CA GLU A 290 6.68 -16.96 -6.98
C GLU A 290 6.50 -18.47 -7.06
N ILE A 291 5.33 -18.96 -6.66
CA ILE A 291 4.84 -20.33 -6.85
C ILE A 291 3.31 -20.27 -7.05
N MET A 292 2.79 -21.11 -7.94
CA MET A 292 1.34 -21.15 -8.17
C MET A 292 0.61 -21.70 -6.94
N PRO A 293 -0.60 -21.21 -6.62
CA PRO A 293 -1.38 -21.70 -5.48
C PRO A 293 -1.62 -23.22 -5.50
N GLU A 294 -1.87 -23.80 -6.66
CA GLU A 294 -2.05 -25.25 -6.83
C GLU A 294 -0.79 -26.02 -6.45
N GLU A 295 0.37 -25.53 -6.87
CA GLU A 295 1.66 -26.14 -6.56
C GLU A 295 2.00 -26.02 -5.08
N SER A 296 1.65 -24.87 -4.44
CA SER A 296 1.81 -24.68 -3.01
C SER A 296 0.92 -25.64 -2.21
N LYS A 297 -0.32 -25.86 -2.67
CA LYS A 297 -1.27 -26.79 -2.05
C LYS A 297 -0.78 -28.26 -2.19
N GLU A 298 -0.31 -28.64 -3.37
CA GLU A 298 0.28 -29.98 -3.62
C GLU A 298 1.56 -30.22 -2.79
N ALA A 299 2.30 -29.15 -2.49
CA ALA A 299 3.49 -29.21 -1.64
C ALA A 299 3.17 -29.27 -0.14
N GLY A 300 1.90 -29.08 0.27
CA GLY A 300 1.47 -29.19 1.66
C GLY A 300 1.46 -27.88 2.44
N ALA A 301 1.39 -26.73 1.75
CA ALA A 301 1.19 -25.45 2.43
C ALA A 301 -0.13 -25.46 3.22
N ALA A 302 -0.08 -25.00 4.47
CA ALA A 302 -1.25 -24.99 5.37
C ALA A 302 -2.20 -23.83 5.06
N VAL A 303 -1.66 -22.66 4.71
CA VAL A 303 -2.42 -21.47 4.30
C VAL A 303 -1.75 -20.85 3.09
N ILE A 304 -2.54 -20.51 2.08
CA ILE A 304 -2.06 -19.91 0.83
C ILE A 304 -2.76 -18.57 0.62
N GLY A 305 -1.97 -17.54 0.32
CA GLY A 305 -2.43 -16.21 -0.12
C GLY A 305 -1.74 -15.80 -1.42
N SER A 306 -2.41 -14.99 -2.21
CA SER A 306 -1.89 -14.51 -3.49
C SER A 306 -2.29 -13.06 -3.77
N GLY A 307 -1.52 -12.35 -4.58
CA GLY A 307 -1.93 -11.05 -5.12
C GLY A 307 -3.05 -11.13 -6.17
N ARG A 308 -3.34 -12.30 -6.70
CA ARG A 308 -4.31 -12.54 -7.78
C ARG A 308 -5.74 -12.59 -7.22
N SER A 309 -6.67 -11.98 -7.98
CA SER A 309 -8.09 -11.93 -7.62
C SER A 309 -8.89 -13.20 -7.94
N ASP A 310 -8.32 -14.12 -8.68
CA ASP A 310 -8.96 -15.38 -9.09
C ASP A 310 -8.69 -16.55 -8.11
N TYR A 311 -8.02 -16.25 -6.97
CA TYR A 311 -7.74 -17.23 -5.91
C TYR A 311 -8.31 -16.78 -4.55
N PRO A 312 -8.54 -17.72 -3.61
CA PRO A 312 -8.82 -17.39 -2.23
C PRO A 312 -7.71 -16.57 -1.57
N ASN A 313 -8.05 -15.85 -0.50
CA ASN A 313 -7.10 -15.02 0.25
C ASN A 313 -6.33 -14.04 -0.66
N GLN A 314 -7.04 -13.26 -1.46
CA GLN A 314 -6.41 -12.20 -2.23
C GLN A 314 -5.79 -11.17 -1.28
N ILE A 315 -4.47 -11.05 -1.28
CA ILE A 315 -3.72 -10.04 -0.52
C ILE A 315 -3.53 -8.83 -1.44
N ASN A 316 -4.34 -7.79 -1.23
CA ASN A 316 -4.37 -6.61 -2.08
C ASN A 316 -4.49 -5.34 -1.23
N ASN A 317 -3.64 -4.35 -1.52
CA ASN A 317 -3.59 -3.06 -0.81
C ASN A 317 -4.89 -2.24 -0.95
N VAL A 318 -5.80 -2.58 -1.85
CA VAL A 318 -7.15 -1.98 -1.92
C VAL A 318 -7.94 -2.11 -0.61
N LEU A 319 -7.62 -3.10 0.22
CA LEU A 319 -8.20 -3.23 1.55
C LEU A 319 -7.67 -2.18 2.55
N VAL A 320 -6.59 -1.48 2.21
CA VAL A 320 -5.85 -0.61 3.13
C VAL A 320 -6.00 0.86 2.77
N PHE A 321 -5.43 1.27 1.61
CA PHE A 321 -5.22 2.69 1.33
C PHE A 321 -6.50 3.53 1.31
N PRO A 322 -7.66 3.06 0.81
CA PRO A 322 -8.86 3.90 0.81
C PRO A 322 -9.32 4.24 2.23
N GLY A 323 -9.30 3.25 3.12
CA GLY A 323 -9.69 3.40 4.52
C GLY A 323 -8.68 4.19 5.35
N ILE A 324 -7.38 3.92 5.17
CA ILE A 324 -6.32 4.60 5.92
C ILE A 324 -6.27 6.10 5.59
N PHE A 325 -6.39 6.46 4.29
CA PHE A 325 -6.51 7.86 3.88
C PHE A 325 -7.80 8.50 4.38
N ARG A 326 -8.94 7.78 4.34
CA ARG A 326 -10.20 8.31 4.87
C ARG A 326 -10.07 8.66 6.35
N GLY A 327 -9.56 7.75 7.17
CA GLY A 327 -9.37 7.99 8.60
C GLY A 327 -8.38 9.11 8.89
N ALA A 328 -7.26 9.15 8.17
CA ALA A 328 -6.25 10.19 8.34
C ALA A 328 -6.76 11.59 7.92
N LEU A 329 -7.49 11.69 6.80
CA LEU A 329 -8.10 12.94 6.34
C LEU A 329 -9.20 13.43 7.29
N ASP A 330 -10.00 12.54 7.86
CA ASP A 330 -11.09 12.92 8.79
C ASP A 330 -10.59 13.60 10.05
N VAL A 331 -9.39 13.24 10.50
CA VAL A 331 -8.75 13.84 11.67
C VAL A 331 -7.65 14.86 11.28
N ARG A 332 -7.51 15.16 10.00
CA ARG A 332 -6.47 16.02 9.45
C ARG A 332 -5.08 15.65 9.99
N ALA A 333 -4.75 14.35 9.94
CA ALA A 333 -3.48 13.86 10.42
C ALA A 333 -2.31 14.48 9.64
N THR A 334 -1.21 14.73 10.34
CA THR A 334 0.05 15.25 9.74
C THR A 334 0.90 14.17 9.12
N ASP A 335 0.69 12.91 9.53
CA ASP A 335 1.40 11.73 9.05
C ASP A 335 0.48 10.50 9.11
N ILE A 336 0.85 9.45 8.40
CA ILE A 336 0.36 8.09 8.60
C ILE A 336 1.52 7.31 9.22
N ASN A 337 1.56 7.30 10.55
CA ASN A 337 2.61 6.68 11.34
C ASN A 337 2.42 5.16 11.51
N ASP A 338 3.34 4.51 12.20
CA ASP A 338 3.31 3.06 12.36
C ASP A 338 2.15 2.58 13.23
N GLU A 339 1.78 3.35 14.26
CA GLU A 339 0.63 3.05 15.12
C GLU A 339 -0.68 3.01 14.31
N MET A 340 -0.83 3.88 13.33
CA MET A 340 -1.97 3.90 12.41
C MET A 340 -1.95 2.68 11.47
N LYS A 341 -0.76 2.28 10.98
CA LYS A 341 -0.58 1.11 10.12
C LYS A 341 -0.91 -0.19 10.87
N GLU A 342 -0.41 -0.32 12.10
CA GLU A 342 -0.74 -1.46 12.98
C GLU A 342 -2.24 -1.54 13.27
N ALA A 343 -2.86 -0.41 13.63
CA ALA A 343 -4.30 -0.35 13.88
C ALA A 343 -5.12 -0.76 12.65
N ALA A 344 -4.71 -0.32 11.46
CA ALA A 344 -5.33 -0.72 10.20
C ALA A 344 -5.19 -2.24 9.95
N ALA A 345 -4.03 -2.83 10.21
CA ALA A 345 -3.81 -4.27 10.06
C ALA A 345 -4.71 -5.09 11.00
N TYR A 346 -4.80 -4.72 12.26
CA TYR A 346 -5.71 -5.36 13.22
C TYR A 346 -7.18 -5.16 12.86
N ALA A 347 -7.57 -3.98 12.35
CA ALA A 347 -8.94 -3.72 11.93
C ALA A 347 -9.35 -4.60 10.75
N ILE A 348 -8.48 -4.77 9.76
CA ILE A 348 -8.73 -5.66 8.61
C ILE A 348 -8.83 -7.12 9.07
N ALA A 349 -7.85 -7.58 9.86
CA ALA A 349 -7.85 -8.95 10.38
C ALA A 349 -9.10 -9.26 11.21
N GLY A 350 -9.55 -8.30 12.03
CA GLY A 350 -10.72 -8.45 12.90
C GLY A 350 -12.07 -8.50 12.19
N LEU A 351 -12.12 -8.20 10.88
CA LEU A 351 -13.34 -8.33 10.06
C LEU A 351 -13.71 -9.78 9.74
N VAL A 352 -12.74 -10.69 9.85
CA VAL A 352 -12.98 -12.13 9.75
C VAL A 352 -13.05 -12.66 11.17
N SER A 353 -14.23 -13.06 11.61
CA SER A 353 -14.44 -13.60 12.97
C SER A 353 -13.78 -14.98 13.13
N ASP A 354 -13.47 -15.35 14.37
CA ASP A 354 -12.74 -16.60 14.64
C ASP A 354 -13.50 -17.86 14.17
N ASP A 355 -14.83 -17.81 14.09
CA ASP A 355 -15.70 -18.88 13.57
C ASP A 355 -15.77 -18.92 12.04
N GLU A 356 -15.40 -17.84 11.35
CA GLU A 356 -15.30 -17.78 9.88
C GLU A 356 -13.89 -18.13 9.37
N LEU A 357 -12.88 -18.11 10.26
CA LEU A 357 -11.49 -18.34 9.86
C LEU A 357 -11.27 -19.76 9.34
N THR A 358 -10.73 -19.86 8.14
CA THR A 358 -10.30 -21.10 7.49
C THR A 358 -9.00 -20.87 6.72
N SER A 359 -8.36 -21.94 6.25
CA SER A 359 -7.18 -21.81 5.39
C SER A 359 -7.45 -21.09 4.05
N GLU A 360 -8.72 -21.00 3.64
CA GLU A 360 -9.17 -20.34 2.41
C GLU A 360 -9.89 -18.99 2.67
N TYR A 361 -10.01 -18.58 3.96
CA TYR A 361 -10.61 -17.28 4.32
C TYR A 361 -9.93 -16.70 5.56
N ILE A 362 -8.80 -16.00 5.34
CA ILE A 362 -8.01 -15.32 6.37
C ILE A 362 -8.08 -13.80 6.28
N ILE A 363 -8.65 -13.27 5.22
CA ILE A 363 -8.73 -11.84 4.96
C ILE A 363 -10.05 -11.51 4.26
N PRO A 364 -10.70 -10.36 4.55
CA PRO A 364 -11.95 -10.00 3.90
C PRO A 364 -11.77 -9.82 2.39
N LYS A 365 -12.85 -9.99 1.64
CA LYS A 365 -12.84 -9.74 0.19
C LYS A 365 -12.74 -8.24 -0.10
N ALA A 366 -12.15 -7.87 -1.25
CA ALA A 366 -11.95 -6.48 -1.66
C ALA A 366 -13.25 -5.63 -1.67
N PHE A 367 -14.41 -6.25 -1.92
CA PHE A 367 -15.71 -5.60 -1.97
C PHE A 367 -16.51 -5.71 -0.67
N ASP A 368 -15.90 -6.14 0.44
CA ASP A 368 -16.57 -6.13 1.74
C ASP A 368 -16.82 -4.69 2.20
N PRO A 369 -18.09 -4.27 2.33
CA PRO A 369 -18.43 -2.87 2.64
C PRO A 369 -17.97 -2.42 4.03
N ARG A 370 -17.64 -3.35 4.92
CA ARG A 370 -17.19 -3.07 6.28
C ARG A 370 -15.75 -2.55 6.32
N VAL A 371 -14.92 -2.89 5.32
CA VAL A 371 -13.47 -2.63 5.32
C VAL A 371 -13.16 -1.16 5.47
N ARG A 372 -13.76 -0.30 4.64
CA ARG A 372 -13.50 1.14 4.66
C ARG A 372 -13.70 1.73 6.07
N ASP A 373 -14.85 1.49 6.65
CA ASP A 373 -15.23 2.14 7.91
C ASP A 373 -14.43 1.59 9.09
N ALA A 374 -14.12 0.29 9.09
CA ALA A 374 -13.28 -0.35 10.11
C ALA A 374 -11.84 0.21 10.06
N VAL A 375 -11.24 0.27 8.89
CA VAL A 375 -9.88 0.80 8.71
C VAL A 375 -9.83 2.28 9.03
N ALA A 376 -10.79 3.08 8.53
CA ALA A 376 -10.84 4.52 8.77
C ALA A 376 -10.98 4.86 10.26
N SER A 377 -11.89 4.16 10.96
CA SER A 377 -12.10 4.37 12.40
C SER A 377 -10.86 4.03 13.22
N ALA A 378 -10.24 2.87 12.95
CA ALA A 378 -9.03 2.44 13.64
C ALA A 378 -7.85 3.39 13.40
N THR A 379 -7.68 3.83 12.15
CA THR A 379 -6.65 4.79 11.75
C THR A 379 -6.85 6.14 12.44
N ALA A 380 -8.07 6.68 12.43
CA ALA A 380 -8.37 7.96 13.07
C ALA A 380 -8.15 7.92 14.59
N GLU A 381 -8.54 6.82 15.24
CA GLU A 381 -8.30 6.62 16.67
C GLU A 381 -6.81 6.54 17.00
N ALA A 382 -6.03 5.78 16.21
CA ALA A 382 -4.58 5.67 16.36
C ALA A 382 -3.89 7.03 16.13
N ALA A 383 -4.33 7.80 15.14
CA ALA A 383 -3.82 9.16 14.89
C ALA A 383 -4.03 10.09 16.09
N ARG A 384 -5.20 10.05 16.74
CA ARG A 384 -5.48 10.81 17.96
C ARG A 384 -4.60 10.36 19.12
N LYS A 385 -4.45 9.05 19.33
CA LYS A 385 -3.63 8.48 20.41
C LYS A 385 -2.15 8.79 20.27
N SER A 386 -1.64 8.77 19.05
CA SER A 386 -0.22 9.07 18.74
C SER A 386 0.07 10.57 18.58
N GLY A 387 -0.96 11.43 18.67
CA GLY A 387 -0.77 12.88 18.66
C GLY A 387 -0.54 13.50 17.29
N VAL A 388 -0.79 12.77 16.19
CA VAL A 388 -0.64 13.30 14.82
C VAL A 388 -1.95 13.86 14.25
N ALA A 389 -3.08 13.68 14.92
CA ALA A 389 -4.36 14.27 14.57
C ALA A 389 -4.40 15.76 14.93
N ARG A 390 -5.05 16.57 14.08
CA ARG A 390 -5.28 18.02 14.33
C ARG A 390 -6.70 18.32 14.82
N VAL A 391 -7.63 17.37 14.64
CA VAL A 391 -9.04 17.50 15.05
C VAL A 391 -9.58 16.17 15.55
#